data_867fdb0c80d102001e4e84ce9ac7f714
#
_entry.id   867fdb0c80d102001e4e84ce9ac7f714
#
_cell.length_a   1.000
_cell.length_b   1.000
_cell.length_c   1.000
_cell.angle_alpha   90.00
_cell.angle_beta   90.00
_cell.angle_gamma   90.00
#
_symmetry.space_group_name_H-M   'P 1'
#
loop_
_entity.id
_entity.type
_entity.pdbx_description
1 polymer ?
#
loop_
_entity_poly.entity_id
_entity_poly.type
_entity_poly.pdbx_seq_one_letter_code
_entity_poly.pdbx_strand_id
1 'polypeptide(L)'
;MPDARRAIVTNTTPLIALAAGTGGLEILRALYDRVIVPFEVVDELHAAGGDALGVAAFEKATWLERRTAAVPVSKLLGSTLDQGEASVIQTALNEGITLVCIDETVGRRVARMSGLTLTGSIGVLIKARRQGYAVSIPQVLERMRENGIWLSEEVVRFALAHGK
;
A
#
# COMPACT_ATOMS: atom_id res chain seq x y z
N MET A 1 14.12 -25.09 0.04
CA MET A 1 13.40 -24.10 -0.77
C MET A 1 14.00 -22.74 -0.53
N PRO A 2 14.49 -22.07 -1.57
CA PRO A 2 14.80 -20.67 -1.38
C PRO A 2 13.51 -19.99 -0.94
N ASP A 3 13.56 -19.26 0.15
CA ASP A 3 12.44 -18.45 0.60
C ASP A 3 12.04 -17.55 -0.56
N ALA A 4 10.85 -17.78 -1.07
CA ALA A 4 10.26 -16.87 -2.03
C ALA A 4 10.30 -15.49 -1.35
N ARG A 5 11.07 -14.57 -1.89
CA ARG A 5 11.15 -13.22 -1.35
C ARG A 5 9.74 -12.65 -1.28
N ARG A 6 9.31 -12.30 -0.09
CA ARG A 6 8.01 -11.69 0.12
C ARG A 6 8.02 -10.33 -0.53
N ALA A 7 7.45 -10.23 -1.71
CA ALA A 7 7.35 -9.00 -2.47
C ALA A 7 5.93 -8.48 -2.50
N ILE A 8 5.79 -7.16 -2.50
CA ILE A 8 4.50 -6.49 -2.57
C ILE A 8 4.61 -5.29 -3.52
N VAL A 9 3.57 -5.05 -4.31
CA VAL A 9 3.45 -3.82 -5.12
C VAL A 9 2.38 -2.95 -4.46
N THR A 10 2.69 -1.70 -4.20
CA THR A 10 1.79 -0.83 -3.45
C THR A 10 1.34 0.41 -4.21
N ASN A 11 0.09 0.80 -3.97
CA ASN A 11 -0.51 2.04 -4.45
C ASN A 11 -0.21 3.21 -3.50
N THR A 12 -0.59 4.41 -3.90
CA THR A 12 -0.35 5.67 -3.18
C THR A 12 -1.08 5.72 -1.84
N THR A 13 -2.37 5.42 -1.83
CA THR A 13 -3.24 5.58 -0.65
C THR A 13 -2.74 4.78 0.56
N PRO A 14 -2.35 3.50 0.42
CA PRO A 14 -1.79 2.77 1.56
C PRO A 14 -0.50 3.38 2.12
N LEU A 15 0.35 3.92 1.26
CA LEU A 15 1.59 4.58 1.71
C LEU A 15 1.27 5.81 2.57
N ILE A 16 0.34 6.64 2.11
CA ILE A 16 -0.10 7.82 2.84
C ILE A 16 -0.73 7.43 4.18
N ALA A 17 -1.63 6.45 4.17
CA ALA A 17 -2.32 5.99 5.37
C ALA A 17 -1.36 5.43 6.42
N LEU A 18 -0.42 4.59 6.00
CA LEU A 18 0.58 4.00 6.91
C LEU A 18 1.52 5.07 7.47
N ALA A 19 1.97 6.01 6.64
CA ALA A 19 2.80 7.12 7.09
C ALA A 19 2.06 7.98 8.12
N ALA A 20 0.80 8.29 7.87
CA ALA A 20 -0.03 9.08 8.78
C ALA A 20 -0.23 8.37 10.13
N GLY A 21 -0.50 7.08 10.09
CA GLY A 21 -0.82 6.31 11.29
C GLY A 21 0.39 5.88 12.11
N THR A 22 1.51 5.58 11.47
CA THR A 22 2.69 5.03 12.14
C THR A 22 3.87 6.01 12.20
N GLY A 23 3.79 7.13 11.50
CA GLY A 23 4.88 8.10 11.45
C GLY A 23 5.96 7.80 10.41
N GLY A 24 5.82 6.71 9.66
CA GLY A 24 6.78 6.32 8.64
C GLY A 24 6.31 5.10 7.87
N LEU A 25 7.21 4.48 7.10
CA LEU A 25 6.91 3.31 6.28
C LEU A 25 7.68 2.05 6.71
N GLU A 26 8.39 2.12 7.83
CA GLU A 26 9.24 1.01 8.32
C GLU A 26 8.47 -0.29 8.54
N ILE A 27 7.18 -0.20 8.83
CA ILE A 27 6.31 -1.37 8.99
C ILE A 27 6.30 -2.24 7.72
N LEU A 28 6.36 -1.65 6.55
CA LEU A 28 6.42 -2.39 5.28
C LEU A 28 7.75 -3.14 5.15
N ARG A 29 8.83 -2.50 5.53
CA ARG A 29 10.17 -3.10 5.50
C ARG A 29 10.28 -4.28 6.47
N ALA A 30 9.59 -4.20 7.59
CA ALA A 30 9.57 -5.28 8.59
C ALA A 30 8.83 -6.53 8.08
N LEU A 31 7.84 -6.35 7.21
CA LEU A 31 6.98 -7.44 6.74
C LEU A 31 7.40 -8.02 5.39
N TYR A 32 8.01 -7.20 4.54
CA TYR A 32 8.29 -7.58 3.15
C TYR A 32 9.75 -7.36 2.80
N ASP A 33 10.30 -8.26 2.02
CA ASP A 33 11.68 -8.19 1.56
C ASP A 33 11.84 -7.19 0.41
N ARG A 34 10.77 -7.04 -0.37
CA ARG A 34 10.73 -6.12 -1.51
C ARG A 34 9.40 -5.37 -1.51
N VAL A 35 9.48 -4.05 -1.51
CA VAL A 35 8.31 -3.18 -1.64
C VAL A 35 8.47 -2.37 -2.92
N ILE A 36 7.68 -2.69 -3.92
CA ILE A 36 7.78 -2.09 -5.26
C ILE A 36 6.75 -0.99 -5.39
N VAL A 37 7.23 0.17 -5.83
CA VAL A 37 6.38 1.35 -6.06
C VAL A 37 6.46 1.70 -7.56
N PRO A 38 5.36 1.53 -8.31
CA PRO A 38 5.34 1.88 -9.73
C PRO A 38 5.67 3.35 -9.97
N PHE A 39 6.19 3.66 -11.15
CA PHE A 39 6.52 5.03 -11.54
C PHE A 39 5.32 5.98 -11.40
N GLU A 40 4.13 5.55 -11.79
CA GLU A 40 2.90 6.35 -11.72
C GLU A 40 2.55 6.70 -10.28
N VAL A 41 2.83 5.81 -9.32
CA VAL A 41 2.64 6.06 -7.90
C VAL A 41 3.69 7.04 -7.37
N VAL A 42 4.94 6.86 -7.75
CA VAL A 42 6.03 7.82 -7.42
C VAL A 42 5.69 9.21 -7.93
N ASP A 43 5.26 9.29 -9.18
CA ASP A 43 4.88 10.55 -9.83
C ASP A 43 3.72 11.24 -9.13
N GLU A 44 2.69 10.48 -8.74
CA GLU A 44 1.55 10.99 -7.98
C GLU A 44 1.96 11.57 -6.61
N LEU A 45 2.84 10.88 -5.90
CA LEU A 45 3.35 11.36 -4.62
C LEU A 45 4.17 12.64 -4.79
N HIS A 46 5.03 12.70 -5.79
CA HIS A 46 5.83 13.90 -6.07
C HIS A 46 4.95 15.08 -6.50
N ALA A 47 3.91 14.83 -7.29
CA ALA A 47 2.98 15.86 -7.75
C ALA A 47 2.19 16.49 -6.59
N ALA A 48 2.01 15.77 -5.49
CA ALA A 48 1.33 16.29 -4.31
C ALA A 48 2.14 17.37 -3.56
N GLY A 49 3.45 17.44 -3.80
CA GLY A 49 4.34 18.43 -3.17
C GLY A 49 4.96 17.94 -1.87
N GLY A 50 6.10 18.50 -1.49
CA GLY A 50 6.90 18.07 -0.35
C GLY A 50 6.21 18.18 1.01
N ASP A 51 5.23 19.05 1.15
CA ASP A 51 4.48 19.26 2.40
C ASP A 51 3.23 18.37 2.49
N ALA A 52 2.91 17.64 1.42
CA ALA A 52 1.75 16.77 1.42
C ALA A 52 1.95 15.58 2.36
N LEU A 53 0.85 15.10 2.93
CA LEU A 53 0.85 13.98 3.85
C LEU A 53 1.49 12.74 3.22
N GLY A 54 2.43 12.14 3.94
CA GLY A 54 3.10 10.92 3.52
C GLY A 54 4.31 11.11 2.61
N VAL A 55 4.49 12.27 1.98
CA VAL A 55 5.59 12.50 1.05
C VAL A 55 6.95 12.47 1.74
N ALA A 56 7.08 13.10 2.90
CA ALA A 56 8.33 13.08 3.66
C ALA A 56 8.73 11.66 4.08
N ALA A 57 7.77 10.86 4.52
CA ALA A 57 8.02 9.46 4.88
C ALA A 57 8.44 8.64 3.66
N PHE A 58 7.80 8.88 2.52
CA PHE A 58 8.15 8.23 1.25
C PHE A 58 9.58 8.58 0.82
N GLU A 59 9.96 9.84 0.91
CA GLU A 59 11.32 10.27 0.55
C GLU A 59 12.39 9.65 1.46
N LYS A 60 12.10 9.50 2.74
CA LYS A 60 13.02 8.87 3.70
C LYS A 60 13.16 7.37 3.49
N ALA A 61 12.17 6.72 2.93
CA ALA A 61 12.15 5.27 2.73
C ALA A 61 12.95 4.89 1.48
N THR A 62 14.26 5.08 1.52
CA THR A 62 15.17 4.86 0.38
C THR A 62 15.29 3.39 -0.02
N TRP A 63 14.84 2.47 0.83
CA TRP A 63 14.81 1.03 0.57
C TRP A 63 13.64 0.60 -0.32
N LEU A 64 12.68 1.48 -0.61
CA LEU A 64 11.60 1.20 -1.56
C LEU A 64 12.17 1.01 -2.98
N GLU A 65 11.67 0.02 -3.69
CA GLU A 65 12.02 -0.19 -5.10
C GLU A 65 11.14 0.69 -5.98
N ARG A 66 11.60 1.90 -6.23
CA ARG A 66 10.89 2.89 -7.03
C ARG A 66 11.17 2.63 -8.50
N ARG A 67 10.14 2.42 -9.28
CA ARG A 67 10.29 2.27 -10.73
C ARG A 67 10.51 3.63 -11.37
N THR A 68 11.36 3.67 -12.40
CA THR A 68 11.77 4.90 -13.08
C THR A 68 11.11 5.08 -14.45
N ALA A 69 10.36 4.08 -14.91
CA ALA A 69 9.68 4.10 -16.19
C ALA A 69 8.22 3.69 -16.03
N ALA A 70 7.34 4.41 -16.72
CA ALA A 70 5.92 4.09 -16.77
C ALA A 70 5.71 2.69 -17.38
N VAL A 71 4.72 1.96 -16.85
CA VAL A 71 4.36 0.65 -17.36
C VAL A 71 3.17 0.78 -18.32
N PRO A 72 3.26 0.23 -19.54
CA PRO A 72 2.09 0.15 -20.41
C PRO A 72 1.03 -0.73 -19.77
N VAL A 73 -0.17 -0.20 -19.60
CA VAL A 73 -1.29 -0.94 -19.01
C VAL A 73 -2.22 -1.45 -20.10
N SER A 74 -2.88 -2.59 -19.84
CA SER A 74 -3.90 -3.11 -20.73
C SER A 74 -5.05 -2.12 -20.86
N LYS A 75 -5.79 -2.18 -21.98
CA LYS A 75 -6.95 -1.30 -22.20
C LYS A 75 -8.01 -1.48 -21.11
N LEU A 76 -8.20 -2.71 -20.65
CA LEU A 76 -9.18 -3.00 -19.61
C LEU A 76 -8.80 -2.28 -18.30
N LEU A 77 -7.56 -2.40 -17.86
CA LEU A 77 -7.09 -1.74 -16.64
C LEU A 77 -7.15 -0.21 -16.78
N GLY A 78 -6.69 0.31 -17.90
CA GLY A 78 -6.64 1.76 -18.14
C GLY A 78 -8.02 2.41 -18.24
N SER A 79 -9.04 1.66 -18.65
CA SER A 79 -10.42 2.17 -18.76
C SER A 79 -11.22 2.07 -17.45
N THR A 80 -10.78 1.22 -16.52
CA THR A 80 -11.53 0.90 -15.31
C THR A 80 -10.95 1.60 -14.08
N LEU A 81 -9.62 1.80 -14.06
CA LEU A 81 -8.87 2.27 -12.89
C LEU A 81 -8.15 3.58 -13.21
N ASP A 82 -7.77 4.31 -12.15
CA ASP A 82 -6.82 5.41 -12.32
C ASP A 82 -5.42 4.87 -12.66
N GLN A 83 -4.52 5.75 -13.04
CA GLN A 83 -3.18 5.36 -13.49
C GLN A 83 -2.39 4.63 -12.39
N GLY A 84 -2.49 5.10 -11.15
CA GLY A 84 -1.78 4.49 -10.03
C GLY A 84 -2.22 3.05 -9.80
N GLU A 85 -3.51 2.83 -9.65
CA GLU A 85 -4.09 1.50 -9.44
C GLU A 85 -3.79 0.55 -10.61
N ALA A 86 -3.98 1.03 -11.84
CA ALA A 86 -3.70 0.25 -13.04
C ALA A 86 -2.23 -0.16 -13.10
N SER A 87 -1.31 0.75 -12.76
CA SER A 87 0.12 0.47 -12.77
C SER A 87 0.53 -0.56 -11.71
N VAL A 88 -0.11 -0.55 -10.55
CA VAL A 88 0.14 -1.54 -9.50
C VAL A 88 -0.22 -2.94 -9.98
N ILE A 89 -1.41 -3.11 -10.53
CA ILE A 89 -1.88 -4.40 -11.02
C ILE A 89 -1.02 -4.88 -12.20
N GLN A 90 -0.77 -3.99 -13.16
CA GLN A 90 0.04 -4.35 -14.33
C GLN A 90 1.47 -4.74 -13.95
N THR A 91 2.10 -3.99 -13.04
CA THR A 91 3.44 -4.30 -12.56
C THR A 91 3.48 -5.67 -11.89
N ALA A 92 2.51 -5.96 -11.03
CA ALA A 92 2.43 -7.26 -10.36
C ALA A 92 2.31 -8.40 -11.38
N LEU A 93 1.43 -8.25 -12.37
CA LEU A 93 1.25 -9.26 -13.42
C LEU A 93 2.52 -9.45 -14.25
N ASN A 94 3.18 -8.36 -14.65
CA ASN A 94 4.39 -8.42 -15.46
C ASN A 94 5.56 -9.09 -14.74
N GLU A 95 5.69 -8.85 -13.45
CA GLU A 95 6.84 -9.32 -12.66
C GLU A 95 6.56 -10.61 -11.89
N GLY A 96 5.37 -11.19 -12.05
CA GLY A 96 4.99 -12.41 -11.35
C GLY A 96 4.87 -12.25 -9.84
N ILE A 97 4.55 -11.05 -9.37
CA ILE A 97 4.32 -10.76 -7.97
C ILE A 97 2.84 -10.93 -7.70
N THR A 98 2.50 -11.75 -6.71
CA THR A 98 1.10 -12.10 -6.44
C THR A 98 0.39 -11.16 -5.49
N LEU A 99 1.12 -10.42 -4.65
CA LEU A 99 0.54 -9.58 -3.61
C LEU A 99 0.59 -8.09 -3.97
N VAL A 100 -0.56 -7.45 -3.89
CA VAL A 100 -0.69 -5.99 -4.08
C VAL A 100 -1.35 -5.34 -2.87
N CYS A 101 -0.98 -4.10 -2.61
CA CYS A 101 -1.54 -3.29 -1.53
C CYS A 101 -2.37 -2.15 -2.11
N ILE A 102 -3.67 -2.28 -2.00
CA ILE A 102 -4.66 -1.33 -2.55
C ILE A 102 -5.78 -1.16 -1.52
N ASP A 103 -6.10 0.08 -1.17
CA ASP A 103 -7.17 0.38 -0.20
C ASP A 103 -8.54 0.57 -0.86
N GLU A 104 -8.58 0.99 -2.11
CA GLU A 104 -9.83 1.39 -2.76
C GLU A 104 -10.60 0.20 -3.33
N THR A 105 -11.93 0.25 -3.16
CA THR A 105 -12.83 -0.87 -3.46
C THR A 105 -12.75 -1.36 -4.90
N VAL A 106 -12.76 -0.44 -5.87
CA VAL A 106 -12.74 -0.82 -7.30
C VAL A 106 -11.41 -1.47 -7.66
N GLY A 107 -10.28 -0.86 -7.23
CA GLY A 107 -8.95 -1.43 -7.46
C GLY A 107 -8.80 -2.81 -6.83
N ARG A 108 -9.31 -3.00 -5.62
CA ARG A 108 -9.30 -4.30 -4.93
C ARG A 108 -10.07 -5.36 -5.71
N ARG A 109 -11.23 -5.01 -6.22
CA ARG A 109 -12.06 -5.93 -7.03
C ARG A 109 -11.33 -6.36 -8.30
N VAL A 110 -10.78 -5.39 -9.03
CA VAL A 110 -10.06 -5.67 -10.29
C VAL A 110 -8.81 -6.51 -10.03
N ALA A 111 -8.09 -6.24 -8.95
CA ALA A 111 -6.93 -7.04 -8.58
C ALA A 111 -7.31 -8.51 -8.32
N ARG A 112 -8.40 -8.76 -7.60
CA ARG A 112 -8.91 -10.13 -7.37
C ARG A 112 -9.28 -10.81 -8.69
N MET A 113 -9.98 -10.10 -9.56
CA MET A 113 -10.36 -10.62 -10.89
C MET A 113 -9.15 -10.91 -11.76
N SER A 114 -8.04 -10.25 -11.51
CA SER A 114 -6.76 -10.48 -12.20
C SER A 114 -5.93 -11.62 -11.60
N GLY A 115 -6.46 -12.29 -10.58
CA GLY A 115 -5.78 -13.42 -9.94
C GLY A 115 -4.76 -13.03 -8.87
N LEU A 116 -4.76 -11.77 -8.43
CA LEU A 116 -3.82 -11.27 -7.43
C LEU A 116 -4.36 -11.43 -6.01
N THR A 117 -3.46 -11.58 -5.06
CA THR A 117 -3.76 -11.56 -3.62
C THR A 117 -3.70 -10.11 -3.13
N LEU A 118 -4.61 -9.77 -2.24
CA LEU A 118 -4.80 -8.40 -1.78
C LEU A 118 -4.47 -8.20 -0.32
N THR A 119 -3.84 -7.06 -0.04
CA THR A 119 -3.86 -6.44 1.28
C THR A 119 -4.16 -4.94 1.11
N GLY A 120 -4.32 -4.24 2.22
CA GLY A 120 -4.44 -2.79 2.26
C GLY A 120 -3.72 -2.28 3.50
N SER A 121 -3.81 -0.99 3.79
CA SER A 121 -3.15 -0.41 4.96
C SER A 121 -3.56 -1.12 6.27
N ILE A 122 -4.83 -1.42 6.45
CA ILE A 122 -5.33 -2.10 7.64
C ILE A 122 -4.82 -3.55 7.71
N GLY A 123 -4.81 -4.27 6.58
CA GLY A 123 -4.25 -5.62 6.52
C GLY A 123 -2.77 -5.66 6.90
N VAL A 124 -2.01 -4.67 6.45
CA VAL A 124 -0.60 -4.52 6.80
C VAL A 124 -0.43 -4.32 8.32
N LEU A 125 -1.24 -3.45 8.92
CA LEU A 125 -1.20 -3.20 10.37
C LEU A 125 -1.51 -4.46 11.17
N ILE A 126 -2.55 -5.19 10.80
CA ILE A 126 -2.96 -6.41 11.47
C ILE A 126 -1.87 -7.48 11.38
N LYS A 127 -1.31 -7.66 10.17
CA LYS A 127 -0.22 -8.62 9.95
C LYS A 127 1.01 -8.27 10.79
N ALA A 128 1.38 -6.99 10.83
CA ALA A 128 2.53 -6.52 11.62
C ALA A 128 2.31 -6.81 13.11
N ARG A 129 1.13 -6.49 13.62
CA ARG A 129 0.78 -6.76 15.03
C ARG A 129 0.86 -8.24 15.36
N ARG A 130 0.34 -9.10 14.50
CA ARG A 130 0.38 -10.55 14.67
C ARG A 130 1.80 -11.12 14.62
N GLN A 131 2.70 -10.48 13.90
CA GLN A 131 4.11 -10.89 13.83
C GLN A 131 4.97 -10.27 14.94
N GLY A 132 4.35 -9.57 15.88
CA GLY A 132 5.05 -9.02 17.04
C GLY A 132 5.65 -7.63 16.84
N TYR A 133 5.33 -6.97 15.73
CA TYR A 133 5.76 -5.59 15.53
C TYR A 133 5.08 -4.68 16.56
N ALA A 134 5.87 -3.80 17.19
CA ALA A 134 5.38 -2.93 18.25
C ALA A 134 4.51 -1.80 17.69
N VAL A 135 3.23 -2.08 17.53
CA VAL A 135 2.25 -1.11 17.01
C VAL A 135 0.93 -1.25 17.78
N SER A 136 0.33 -0.12 18.13
CA SER A 136 -1.01 -0.07 18.74
C SER A 136 -2.03 0.27 17.67
N ILE A 137 -2.87 -0.69 17.32
CA ILE A 137 -3.92 -0.48 16.31
C ILE A 137 -4.84 0.70 16.66
N PRO A 138 -5.37 0.82 17.90
CA PRO A 138 -6.22 1.97 18.24
C PRO A 138 -5.53 3.32 18.03
N GLN A 139 -4.26 3.43 18.44
CA GLN A 139 -3.51 4.68 18.27
C GLN A 139 -3.23 5.00 16.80
N VAL A 140 -2.92 3.99 16.00
CA VAL A 140 -2.70 4.17 14.57
C VAL A 140 -3.96 4.68 13.88
N LEU A 141 -5.11 4.08 14.17
CA LEU A 141 -6.39 4.50 13.60
C LEU A 141 -6.73 5.95 13.98
N GLU A 142 -6.47 6.33 15.23
CA GLU A 142 -6.68 7.69 15.69
C GLU A 142 -5.80 8.69 14.95
N ARG A 143 -4.52 8.39 14.81
CA ARG A 143 -3.59 9.24 14.04
C ARG A 143 -4.00 9.36 12.58
N MET A 144 -4.46 8.28 11.96
CA MET A 144 -4.99 8.33 10.60
C MET A 144 -6.14 9.33 10.51
N ARG A 145 -7.11 9.26 11.42
CA ARG A 145 -8.25 10.18 11.47
C ARG A 145 -7.82 11.63 11.69
N GLU A 146 -6.89 11.87 12.61
CA GLU A 146 -6.36 13.20 12.90
C GLU A 146 -5.69 13.82 11.65
N ASN A 147 -5.14 13.00 10.78
CA ASN A 147 -4.51 13.42 9.54
C ASN A 147 -5.46 13.40 8.34
N GLY A 148 -6.76 13.27 8.56
CA GLY A 148 -7.75 13.37 7.51
C GLY A 148 -7.97 12.09 6.70
N ILE A 149 -7.42 10.96 7.15
CA ILE A 149 -7.69 9.66 6.51
C ILE A 149 -9.08 9.19 6.93
N TRP A 150 -9.95 9.01 5.95
CA TRP A 150 -11.29 8.52 6.22
C TRP A 150 -11.28 7.01 6.45
N LEU A 151 -11.90 6.59 7.54
CA LEU A 151 -12.05 5.18 7.90
C LEU A 151 -13.53 4.90 8.18
N SER A 152 -14.09 3.88 7.52
CA SER A 152 -15.45 3.46 7.79
C SER A 152 -15.54 2.80 9.17
N GLU A 153 -16.74 2.82 9.76
CA GLU A 153 -16.97 2.14 11.04
C GLU A 153 -16.70 0.64 10.93
N GLU A 154 -17.05 0.04 9.79
CA GLU A 154 -16.80 -1.37 9.52
C GLU A 154 -15.31 -1.68 9.51
N VAL A 155 -14.50 -0.86 8.84
CA VAL A 155 -13.05 -1.01 8.80
C VAL A 155 -12.44 -0.88 10.19
N VAL A 156 -12.88 0.11 10.97
CA VAL A 156 -12.41 0.32 12.34
C VAL A 156 -12.74 -0.89 13.22
N ARG A 157 -13.96 -1.38 13.15
CA ARG A 157 -14.37 -2.58 13.92
C ARG A 157 -13.53 -3.80 13.53
N PHE A 158 -13.31 -3.99 12.23
CA PHE A 158 -12.49 -5.10 11.73
C PHE A 158 -11.06 -5.00 12.27
N ALA A 159 -10.45 -3.81 12.18
CA ALA A 159 -9.08 -3.60 12.65
C ALA A 159 -8.94 -3.87 14.16
N LEU A 160 -9.88 -3.36 14.96
CA LEU A 160 -9.86 -3.56 16.42
C LEU A 160 -10.12 -5.02 16.80
N ALA A 161 -10.95 -5.74 16.06
CA ALA A 161 -11.26 -7.13 16.33
C ALA A 161 -10.09 -8.08 15.98
N HIS A 162 -9.35 -7.80 14.91
CA HIS A 162 -8.32 -8.67 14.37
C HIS A 162 -6.89 -8.25 14.72
N GLY A 163 -6.70 -7.04 15.24
CA GLY A 163 -5.39 -6.49 15.61
C GLY A 163 -4.99 -6.65 17.07
N LYS A 164 -5.58 -7.61 17.76
CA LYS A 164 -5.26 -7.87 19.19
C LYS A 164 -3.97 -8.65 19.37
#